data_0c6f5e62633a22bc27d20023939d2461
#
_entry.id   0c6f5e62633a22bc27d20023939d2461
#
_cell.length_a   1.000
_cell.length_b   1.000
_cell.length_c   1.000
_cell.angle_alpha   90.00
_cell.angle_beta   90.00
_cell.angle_gamma   90.00
#
_symmetry.space_group_name_H-M   'P 1'
#
loop_
_entity.id
_entity.type
_entity.pdbx_description
1 polymer ?
#
loop_
_entity_poly.entity_id
_entity_poly.type
_entity_poly.pdbx_seq_one_letter_code
_entity_poly.pdbx_strand_id
1 'polypeptide(L)'
;MKNWFIAMLLIGTTALAAPVNPNAIQAAAAYSRSAGGTSFLAIQNGQTLLEQNANEGHKIYSGTKAFWCLAALAAAEDGLLNLDENVANTIPSWQSDPRKARITIRQLLDFSSGLEPVNRLHGDNPGDRDAIAIRAPIVANPGSAFLYGPAALQVFHAVLKEKLRGESPTRYLERRVLRRLGLGSQRYLTDSAGNPLLAAGWVLSARQWAKLGEVALNGGAPIVSSGSMAQCWRGSAANRAFSLGWWNNRNAPGGREFDIEAMLVPKWHRQSWGGAVLCRAAPSETVACIGSGYQRLYVIPSMNLVVVRNGSGRKFSDAQFLRLLVGR
;
A
#
# COMPACT_ATOMS: atom_id res chain seq x y z
N MET A 1 23.28 -6.83 51.87
CA MET A 1 22.51 -5.67 51.41
C MET A 1 22.08 -5.94 49.96
N LYS A 2 20.79 -6.20 49.73
CA LYS A 2 20.24 -6.53 48.41
C LYS A 2 19.70 -5.24 47.80
N ASN A 3 20.38 -4.74 46.76
CA ASN A 3 19.89 -3.57 45.98
C ASN A 3 18.80 -4.03 45.05
N TRP A 4 17.59 -3.58 45.29
CA TRP A 4 16.45 -3.69 44.37
C TRP A 4 16.51 -2.52 43.39
N PHE A 5 16.83 -2.78 42.14
CA PHE A 5 16.63 -1.83 41.05
C PHE A 5 15.14 -1.85 40.65
N ILE A 6 14.42 -0.78 41.02
CA ILE A 6 13.07 -0.53 40.51
C ILE A 6 13.25 0.02 39.07
N ALA A 7 12.95 -0.80 38.04
CA ALA A 7 12.85 -0.33 36.69
C ALA A 7 11.56 0.51 36.58
N MET A 8 11.73 1.81 36.50
CA MET A 8 10.64 2.75 36.23
C MET A 8 10.24 2.63 34.77
N LEU A 9 9.08 2.00 34.49
CA LEU A 9 8.49 1.93 33.16
C LEU A 9 8.00 3.35 32.82
N LEU A 10 8.75 4.08 32.00
CA LEU A 10 8.30 5.33 31.40
C LEU A 10 7.20 4.99 30.37
N ILE A 11 5.95 5.03 30.81
CA ILE A 11 4.79 5.05 29.91
C ILE A 11 4.81 6.41 29.22
N GLY A 12 5.39 6.46 28.02
CA GLY A 12 5.32 7.65 27.17
C GLY A 12 3.86 7.91 26.83
N THR A 13 3.26 8.92 27.46
CA THR A 13 1.97 9.46 27.01
C THR A 13 2.18 10.09 25.64
N THR A 14 1.80 9.41 24.58
CA THR A 14 1.68 10.04 23.25
C THR A 14 0.64 11.15 23.38
N ALA A 15 1.08 12.41 23.25
CA ALA A 15 0.18 13.54 23.23
C ALA A 15 -0.86 13.31 22.11
N LEU A 16 -2.14 13.39 22.46
CA LEU A 16 -3.22 13.27 21.47
C LEU A 16 -3.12 14.45 20.50
N ALA A 17 -3.30 14.16 19.22
CA ALA A 17 -3.39 15.22 18.21
C ALA A 17 -4.61 16.12 18.49
N ALA A 18 -4.49 17.42 18.16
CA ALA A 18 -5.59 18.35 18.30
C ALA A 18 -6.83 17.83 17.54
N PRO A 19 -8.04 18.01 18.10
CA PRO A 19 -9.26 17.56 17.46
C PRO A 19 -9.42 18.17 16.06
N VAL A 20 -9.74 17.32 15.08
CA VAL A 20 -10.12 17.77 13.74
C VAL A 20 -11.47 18.49 13.83
N ASN A 21 -11.62 19.58 13.08
CA ASN A 21 -12.89 20.30 13.01
C ASN A 21 -14.01 19.37 12.51
N PRO A 22 -15.07 19.14 13.28
CA PRO A 22 -16.19 18.27 12.86
C PRO A 22 -16.82 18.70 11.54
N ASN A 23 -16.88 20.00 11.24
CA ASN A 23 -17.42 20.52 10.00
C ASN A 23 -16.54 20.13 8.80
N ALA A 24 -15.22 20.05 8.96
CA ALA A 24 -14.32 19.57 7.90
C ALA A 24 -14.56 18.09 7.57
N ILE A 25 -14.76 17.25 8.58
CA ILE A 25 -15.11 15.84 8.40
C ILE A 25 -16.46 15.69 7.68
N GLN A 26 -17.48 16.48 8.08
CA GLN A 26 -18.80 16.48 7.43
C GLN A 26 -18.71 16.96 5.98
N ALA A 27 -17.93 18.01 5.69
CA ALA A 27 -17.73 18.53 4.35
C ALA A 27 -17.02 17.49 3.45
N ALA A 28 -15.99 16.83 3.94
CA ALA A 28 -15.29 15.76 3.22
C ALA A 28 -16.22 14.57 2.93
N ALA A 29 -17.03 14.16 3.91
CA ALA A 29 -18.02 13.10 3.74
C ALA A 29 -19.12 13.47 2.74
N ALA A 30 -19.62 14.70 2.79
CA ALA A 30 -20.61 15.21 1.84
C ALA A 30 -20.05 15.26 0.41
N TYR A 31 -18.81 15.75 0.25
CA TYR A 31 -18.10 15.72 -1.03
C TYR A 31 -17.92 14.28 -1.53
N SER A 32 -17.48 13.36 -0.65
CA SER A 32 -17.37 11.94 -1.02
C SER A 32 -18.68 11.39 -1.58
N ARG A 33 -19.82 11.64 -0.91
CA ARG A 33 -21.15 11.19 -1.39
C ARG A 33 -21.51 11.79 -2.74
N SER A 34 -21.35 13.11 -2.91
CA SER A 34 -21.65 13.79 -4.19
C SER A 34 -20.77 13.29 -5.35
N ALA A 35 -19.57 12.77 -5.02
CA ALA A 35 -18.65 12.17 -5.97
C ALA A 35 -18.77 10.63 -6.04
N GLY A 36 -19.94 10.07 -5.75
CA GLY A 36 -20.22 8.63 -5.86
C GLY A 36 -19.65 7.77 -4.73
N GLY A 37 -19.36 8.36 -3.58
CA GLY A 37 -18.95 7.63 -2.37
C GLY A 37 -20.10 6.77 -1.83
N THR A 38 -19.80 5.50 -1.55
CA THR A 38 -20.76 4.52 -1.01
C THR A 38 -20.53 4.24 0.46
N SER A 39 -19.29 4.39 0.93
CA SER A 39 -18.92 4.22 2.33
C SER A 39 -17.90 5.28 2.74
N PHE A 40 -17.93 5.66 4.01
CA PHE A 40 -17.03 6.63 4.61
C PHE A 40 -16.76 6.25 6.06
N LEU A 41 -15.51 6.39 6.50
CA LEU A 41 -15.10 6.21 7.91
C LEU A 41 -13.96 7.17 8.21
N ALA A 42 -14.08 7.94 9.28
CA ALA A 42 -13.00 8.77 9.84
C ALA A 42 -12.74 8.37 11.30
N ILE A 43 -11.50 8.05 11.61
CA ILE A 43 -11.04 7.68 12.95
C ILE A 43 -9.91 8.62 13.34
N GLN A 44 -10.05 9.32 14.49
CA GLN A 44 -9.00 10.14 15.06
C GLN A 44 -8.71 9.70 16.51
N ASN A 45 -7.44 9.60 16.88
CA ASN A 45 -7.03 9.20 18.22
C ASN A 45 -7.71 7.87 18.68
N GLY A 46 -7.94 6.93 17.74
CA GLY A 46 -8.62 5.67 17.97
C GLY A 46 -10.16 5.78 18.11
N GLN A 47 -10.75 6.97 18.00
CA GLN A 47 -12.18 7.19 18.10
C GLN A 47 -12.81 7.46 16.73
N THR A 48 -13.96 6.84 16.47
CA THR A 48 -14.74 7.11 15.26
C THR A 48 -15.39 8.49 15.35
N LEU A 49 -15.01 9.39 14.42
CA LEU A 49 -15.60 10.72 14.32
C LEU A 49 -16.88 10.73 13.47
N LEU A 50 -16.86 9.95 12.38
CA LEU A 50 -18.00 9.82 11.46
C LEU A 50 -17.88 8.49 10.72
N GLU A 51 -19.02 7.83 10.53
CA GLU A 51 -19.12 6.62 9.71
C GLU A 51 -20.42 6.59 8.90
N GLN A 52 -20.31 6.02 7.72
CA GLN A 52 -21.44 5.78 6.81
C GLN A 52 -21.17 4.48 6.08
N ASN A 53 -22.06 3.51 6.20
CA ASN A 53 -21.94 2.17 5.59
C ASN A 53 -20.57 1.50 5.83
N ALA A 54 -19.94 1.80 6.98
CA ALA A 54 -18.55 1.43 7.27
C ALA A 54 -18.33 -0.09 7.43
N ASN A 55 -19.40 -0.86 7.59
CA ASN A 55 -19.35 -2.33 7.72
C ASN A 55 -19.65 -3.06 6.39
N GLU A 56 -20.07 -2.35 5.35
CA GLU A 56 -20.32 -2.94 4.03
C GLU A 56 -19.00 -3.28 3.31
N GLY A 57 -18.96 -4.48 2.71
CA GLY A 57 -17.80 -4.95 1.97
C GLY A 57 -17.69 -4.31 0.58
N HIS A 58 -16.53 -3.75 0.27
CA HIS A 58 -16.21 -3.15 -1.03
C HIS A 58 -14.94 -3.73 -1.61
N LYS A 59 -14.87 -3.90 -2.94
CA LYS A 59 -13.63 -4.25 -3.63
C LYS A 59 -12.63 -3.11 -3.43
N ILE A 60 -11.51 -3.38 -2.74
CA ILE A 60 -10.45 -2.38 -2.52
C ILE A 60 -9.43 -2.33 -3.66
N TYR A 61 -9.57 -3.20 -4.67
CA TYR A 61 -8.69 -3.28 -5.84
C TYR A 61 -7.19 -3.21 -5.46
N SER A 62 -6.46 -2.25 -6.00
CA SER A 62 -5.02 -2.07 -5.74
C SER A 62 -4.68 -1.78 -4.28
N GLY A 63 -5.65 -1.44 -3.44
CA GLY A 63 -5.46 -1.38 -1.98
C GLY A 63 -4.95 -2.69 -1.38
N THR A 64 -5.17 -3.83 -2.04
CA THR A 64 -4.63 -5.14 -1.67
C THR A 64 -3.09 -5.14 -1.61
N LYS A 65 -2.42 -4.34 -2.44
CA LYS A 65 -0.95 -4.33 -2.58
C LYS A 65 -0.22 -3.97 -1.29
N ALA A 66 -0.76 -3.04 -0.51
CA ALA A 66 -0.12 -2.58 0.72
C ALA A 66 -0.02 -3.70 1.78
N PHE A 67 -0.97 -4.64 1.81
CA PHE A 67 -0.90 -5.81 2.71
C PHE A 67 0.24 -6.75 2.32
N TRP A 68 0.46 -6.96 1.02
CA TRP A 68 1.57 -7.78 0.55
C TRP A 68 2.92 -7.12 0.77
N CYS A 69 3.00 -5.79 0.63
CA CYS A 69 4.20 -5.04 0.97
C CYS A 69 4.49 -5.09 2.49
N LEU A 70 3.45 -5.04 3.33
CA LEU A 70 3.60 -5.23 4.77
C LEU A 70 4.07 -6.65 5.11
N ALA A 71 3.59 -7.68 4.38
CA ALA A 71 4.10 -9.05 4.51
C ALA A 71 5.58 -9.16 4.09
N ALA A 72 6.00 -8.41 3.06
CA ALA A 72 7.41 -8.38 2.65
C ALA A 72 8.31 -7.77 3.72
N LEU A 73 7.87 -6.67 4.36
CA LEU A 73 8.58 -6.07 5.48
C LEU A 73 8.67 -7.02 6.67
N ALA A 74 7.56 -7.71 6.99
CA ALA A 74 7.54 -8.72 8.03
C ALA A 74 8.48 -9.89 7.72
N ALA A 75 8.52 -10.36 6.46
CA ALA A 75 9.43 -11.41 6.03
C ALA A 75 10.91 -10.99 6.12
N ALA A 76 11.20 -9.71 5.89
CA ALA A 76 12.53 -9.17 6.10
C ALA A 76 12.93 -9.15 7.59
N GLU A 77 12.03 -8.78 8.49
CA GLU A 77 12.26 -8.83 9.94
C GLU A 77 12.36 -10.27 10.48
N ASP A 78 11.60 -11.20 9.89
CA ASP A 78 11.69 -12.63 10.22
C ASP A 78 12.98 -13.29 9.65
N GLY A 79 13.84 -12.53 8.94
CA GLY A 79 15.10 -13.01 8.36
C GLY A 79 14.93 -13.92 7.14
N LEU A 80 13.74 -13.96 6.54
CA LEU A 80 13.45 -14.82 5.39
C LEU A 80 14.01 -14.25 4.08
N LEU A 81 14.09 -12.93 3.97
CA LEU A 81 14.58 -12.22 2.80
C LEU A 81 15.21 -10.87 3.18
N ASN A 82 15.95 -10.28 2.23
CA ASN A 82 16.38 -8.89 2.30
C ASN A 82 15.75 -8.14 1.11
N LEU A 83 15.08 -7.01 1.37
CA LEU A 83 14.43 -6.25 0.29
C LEU A 83 15.42 -5.80 -0.80
N ASP A 84 16.68 -5.61 -0.45
CA ASP A 84 17.72 -5.15 -1.36
C ASP A 84 18.53 -6.30 -1.98
N GLU A 85 18.20 -7.58 -1.68
CA GLU A 85 18.80 -8.72 -2.38
C GLU A 85 18.29 -8.84 -3.82
N ASN A 86 19.13 -9.39 -4.69
CA ASN A 86 18.77 -9.66 -6.08
C ASN A 86 17.77 -10.82 -6.17
N VAL A 87 16.72 -10.62 -6.92
CA VAL A 87 15.68 -11.64 -7.22
C VAL A 87 16.31 -12.88 -7.87
N ALA A 88 17.35 -12.71 -8.67
CA ALA A 88 18.09 -13.79 -9.32
C ALA A 88 18.73 -14.79 -8.34
N ASN A 89 18.91 -14.41 -7.06
CA ASN A 89 19.38 -15.33 -6.02
C ASN A 89 18.32 -16.41 -5.69
N THR A 90 17.05 -16.12 -5.96
CA THR A 90 15.92 -17.03 -5.72
C THR A 90 15.30 -17.56 -7.02
N ILE A 91 15.40 -16.80 -8.11
CA ILE A 91 14.88 -17.16 -9.46
C ILE A 91 16.08 -17.36 -10.40
N PRO A 92 16.68 -18.56 -10.46
CA PRO A 92 17.93 -18.80 -11.19
C PRO A 92 17.87 -18.49 -12.68
N SER A 93 16.68 -18.60 -13.31
CA SER A 93 16.49 -18.28 -14.73
C SER A 93 16.77 -16.81 -15.07
N TRP A 94 16.89 -15.93 -14.05
CA TRP A 94 17.22 -14.51 -14.25
C TRP A 94 18.73 -14.22 -14.23
N GLN A 95 19.56 -15.19 -13.84
CA GLN A 95 21.01 -15.01 -13.75
C GLN A 95 21.68 -14.76 -15.11
N SER A 96 21.12 -15.35 -16.19
CA SER A 96 21.63 -15.21 -17.54
C SER A 96 21.23 -13.89 -18.24
N ASP A 97 20.23 -13.17 -17.74
CA ASP A 97 19.83 -11.85 -18.26
C ASP A 97 20.48 -10.75 -17.43
N PRO A 98 21.44 -9.94 -17.97
CA PRO A 98 22.21 -8.98 -17.19
C PRO A 98 21.37 -7.85 -16.59
N ARG A 99 20.15 -7.60 -17.09
CA ARG A 99 19.21 -6.65 -16.50
C ARG A 99 18.38 -7.31 -15.41
N LYS A 100 17.79 -8.50 -15.65
CA LYS A 100 17.03 -9.25 -14.64
C LYS A 100 17.87 -9.63 -13.44
N ALA A 101 19.14 -10.00 -13.65
CA ALA A 101 20.06 -10.37 -12.59
C ALA A 101 20.28 -9.27 -11.52
N ARG A 102 20.02 -8.00 -11.86
CA ARG A 102 20.20 -6.85 -10.97
C ARG A 102 18.92 -6.35 -10.32
N ILE A 103 17.76 -6.93 -10.65
CA ILE A 103 16.49 -6.54 -10.05
C ILE A 103 16.48 -6.96 -8.59
N THR A 104 16.17 -6.03 -7.69
CA THR A 104 15.99 -6.31 -6.27
C THR A 104 14.52 -6.57 -5.92
N ILE A 105 14.27 -7.22 -4.78
CA ILE A 105 12.90 -7.41 -4.25
C ILE A 105 12.23 -6.06 -4.03
N ARG A 106 12.96 -5.06 -3.50
CA ARG A 106 12.46 -3.69 -3.34
C ARG A 106 11.95 -3.10 -4.65
N GLN A 107 12.71 -3.27 -5.74
CA GLN A 107 12.31 -2.75 -7.04
C GLN A 107 11.04 -3.43 -7.61
N LEU A 108 10.77 -4.69 -7.25
CA LEU A 108 9.49 -5.34 -7.56
C LEU A 108 8.35 -4.63 -6.82
N LEU A 109 8.50 -4.39 -5.51
CA LEU A 109 7.48 -3.81 -4.63
C LEU A 109 7.26 -2.30 -4.87
N ASP A 110 8.28 -1.60 -5.37
CA ASP A 110 8.23 -0.19 -5.78
C ASP A 110 7.79 0.01 -7.23
N PHE A 111 7.53 -1.07 -7.96
CA PHE A 111 7.22 -1.04 -9.40
C PHE A 111 8.29 -0.35 -10.25
N SER A 112 9.55 -0.45 -9.82
CA SER A 112 10.71 0.11 -10.53
C SER A 112 11.65 -0.97 -11.08
N SER A 113 11.20 -2.23 -11.15
CA SER A 113 11.98 -3.36 -11.64
C SER A 113 12.35 -3.29 -13.13
N GLY A 114 11.64 -2.49 -13.91
CA GLY A 114 11.78 -2.45 -15.37
C GLY A 114 11.00 -3.53 -16.11
N LEU A 115 10.30 -4.43 -15.41
CA LEU A 115 9.45 -5.45 -16.02
C LEU A 115 8.21 -4.84 -16.68
N GLU A 116 7.81 -5.38 -17.83
CA GLU A 116 6.50 -5.06 -18.39
C GLU A 116 5.39 -5.36 -17.38
N PRO A 117 4.39 -4.45 -17.21
CA PRO A 117 3.30 -4.63 -16.25
C PRO A 117 2.45 -5.89 -16.44
N VAL A 118 2.31 -6.40 -17.67
CA VAL A 118 1.53 -7.61 -18.07
C VAL A 118 0.11 -7.57 -17.51
N ASN A 119 -0.66 -6.53 -17.87
CA ASN A 119 -1.99 -6.26 -17.30
C ASN A 119 -3.00 -7.41 -17.47
N ARG A 120 -2.81 -8.33 -18.46
CA ARG A 120 -3.67 -9.51 -18.61
C ARG A 120 -3.64 -10.46 -17.40
N LEU A 121 -2.65 -10.34 -16.50
CA LEU A 121 -2.59 -11.11 -15.26
C LEU A 121 -3.72 -10.75 -14.27
N HIS A 122 -4.44 -9.64 -14.48
CA HIS A 122 -5.66 -9.32 -13.72
C HIS A 122 -6.86 -10.17 -14.12
N GLY A 123 -6.82 -10.86 -15.26
CA GLY A 123 -7.92 -11.69 -15.75
C GLY A 123 -8.21 -12.90 -14.87
N ASP A 124 -9.39 -13.47 -15.04
CA ASP A 124 -9.84 -14.64 -14.28
C ASP A 124 -9.09 -15.92 -14.64
N ASN A 125 -8.66 -16.03 -15.90
CA ASN A 125 -7.91 -17.20 -16.38
C ASN A 125 -6.67 -16.79 -17.19
N PRO A 126 -5.62 -16.23 -16.55
CA PRO A 126 -4.41 -15.78 -17.27
C PRO A 126 -3.43 -16.91 -17.59
N GLY A 127 -3.64 -18.14 -17.10
CA GLY A 127 -2.66 -19.21 -16.99
C GLY A 127 -1.87 -19.10 -15.68
N ASP A 128 -0.70 -19.72 -15.60
CA ASP A 128 0.20 -19.62 -14.43
C ASP A 128 0.77 -18.19 -14.31
N ARG A 129 0.23 -17.42 -13.36
CA ARG A 129 0.61 -16.02 -13.13
C ARG A 129 2.08 -15.84 -12.81
N ASP A 130 2.62 -16.71 -11.95
CA ASP A 130 4.02 -16.63 -11.53
C ASP A 130 4.95 -16.89 -12.71
N ALA A 131 4.71 -17.97 -13.45
CA ALA A 131 5.51 -18.32 -14.62
C ALA A 131 5.44 -17.25 -15.71
N ILE A 132 4.27 -16.65 -15.94
CA ILE A 132 4.10 -15.55 -16.91
C ILE A 132 4.88 -14.31 -16.47
N ALA A 133 4.78 -13.94 -15.18
CA ALA A 133 5.48 -12.79 -14.62
C ALA A 133 7.01 -12.95 -14.65
N ILE A 134 7.52 -14.13 -14.31
CA ILE A 134 8.96 -14.45 -14.38
C ILE A 134 9.50 -14.30 -15.81
N ARG A 135 8.69 -14.69 -16.82
CA ARG A 135 9.06 -14.54 -18.24
C ARG A 135 8.78 -13.15 -18.82
N ALA A 136 8.17 -12.24 -18.05
CA ALA A 136 7.88 -10.89 -18.54
C ALA A 136 9.13 -10.21 -19.10
N PRO A 137 9.04 -9.49 -20.24
CA PRO A 137 10.18 -8.77 -20.79
C PRO A 137 10.57 -7.57 -19.91
N ILE A 138 11.84 -7.18 -20.00
CA ILE A 138 12.32 -5.92 -19.44
C ILE A 138 12.17 -4.82 -20.50
N VAL A 139 11.40 -3.79 -20.17
CA VAL A 139 11.11 -2.65 -21.05
C VAL A 139 11.81 -1.36 -20.60
N ALA A 140 12.40 -1.34 -19.40
CA ALA A 140 13.22 -0.24 -18.87
C ALA A 140 14.35 -0.81 -17.99
N ASN A 141 15.41 -0.02 -17.74
CA ASN A 141 16.44 -0.45 -16.79
C ASN A 141 15.89 -0.50 -15.36
N PRO A 142 16.31 -1.47 -14.53
CA PRO A 142 15.92 -1.52 -13.13
C PRO A 142 16.21 -0.18 -12.42
N GLY A 143 15.23 0.34 -11.71
CA GLY A 143 15.30 1.60 -10.98
C GLY A 143 14.98 2.86 -11.81
N SER A 144 14.88 2.77 -13.15
CA SER A 144 14.79 3.95 -14.02
C SER A 144 13.37 4.40 -14.36
N ALA A 145 12.37 3.53 -14.22
CA ALA A 145 10.99 3.82 -14.62
C ALA A 145 9.99 3.19 -13.64
N PHE A 146 8.87 3.87 -13.43
CA PHE A 146 7.74 3.37 -12.65
C PHE A 146 6.76 2.64 -13.57
N LEU A 147 6.69 1.33 -13.43
CA LEU A 147 5.87 0.44 -14.27
C LEU A 147 4.83 -0.28 -13.42
N TYR A 148 3.73 0.40 -13.18
CA TYR A 148 2.67 -0.07 -12.29
C TYR A 148 1.83 -1.18 -12.94
N GLY A 149 1.80 -2.35 -12.31
CA GLY A 149 1.01 -3.49 -12.80
C GLY A 149 1.24 -4.77 -12.00
N PRO A 150 0.58 -5.88 -12.35
CA PRO A 150 0.59 -7.10 -11.55
C PRO A 150 1.89 -7.91 -11.64
N ALA A 151 2.65 -7.82 -12.74
CA ALA A 151 3.79 -8.73 -12.97
C ALA A 151 4.85 -8.66 -11.88
N ALA A 152 5.27 -7.45 -11.46
CA ALA A 152 6.30 -7.30 -10.44
C ALA A 152 5.90 -7.95 -9.11
N LEU A 153 4.65 -7.76 -8.66
CA LEU A 153 4.14 -8.41 -7.46
C LEU A 153 4.01 -9.92 -7.61
N GLN A 154 3.72 -10.39 -8.80
CA GLN A 154 3.59 -11.84 -9.04
C GLN A 154 4.96 -12.52 -9.02
N VAL A 155 6.02 -11.83 -9.50
CA VAL A 155 7.40 -12.30 -9.29
C VAL A 155 7.73 -12.30 -7.78
N PHE A 156 7.33 -11.28 -7.03
CA PHE A 156 7.50 -11.27 -5.57
C PHE A 156 6.78 -12.45 -4.91
N HIS A 157 5.58 -12.84 -5.38
CA HIS A 157 4.89 -14.03 -4.89
C HIS A 157 5.76 -15.28 -5.07
N ALA A 158 6.31 -15.49 -6.26
CA ALA A 158 7.19 -16.62 -6.52
C ALA A 158 8.43 -16.61 -5.63
N VAL A 159 9.08 -15.46 -5.44
CA VAL A 159 10.21 -15.30 -4.52
C VAL A 159 9.82 -15.67 -3.09
N LEU A 160 8.72 -15.10 -2.58
CA LEU A 160 8.26 -15.37 -1.22
C LEU A 160 7.93 -16.84 -1.00
N LYS A 161 7.31 -17.49 -2.00
CA LYS A 161 6.98 -18.93 -1.98
C LYS A 161 8.24 -19.78 -1.78
N GLU A 162 9.30 -19.51 -2.51
CA GLU A 162 10.59 -20.22 -2.37
C GLU A 162 11.24 -19.95 -1.00
N LYS A 163 11.24 -18.70 -0.54
CA LYS A 163 11.80 -18.30 0.75
C LYS A 163 11.09 -18.94 1.95
N LEU A 164 9.81 -19.22 1.84
CA LEU A 164 8.99 -19.81 2.91
C LEU A 164 9.15 -21.32 3.06
N ARG A 165 9.84 -22.01 2.13
CA ARG A 165 10.22 -23.42 2.22
C ARG A 165 9.08 -24.38 2.60
N GLY A 166 7.89 -24.20 1.98
CA GLY A 166 6.73 -25.09 2.16
C GLY A 166 5.51 -24.42 2.81
N GLU A 167 5.64 -23.28 3.48
CA GLU A 167 4.47 -22.48 3.84
C GLU A 167 4.01 -21.66 2.61
N SER A 168 2.70 -21.62 2.32
CA SER A 168 2.24 -20.76 1.23
C SER A 168 2.31 -19.28 1.60
N PRO A 169 2.57 -18.37 0.64
CA PRO A 169 2.57 -16.92 0.89
C PRO A 169 1.27 -16.40 1.49
N THR A 170 0.11 -16.96 1.09
CA THR A 170 -1.20 -16.59 1.66
C THR A 170 -1.32 -16.98 3.12
N ARG A 171 -0.83 -18.14 3.52
CA ARG A 171 -0.82 -18.58 4.91
C ARG A 171 0.13 -17.74 5.77
N TYR A 172 1.30 -17.42 5.23
CA TYR A 172 2.25 -16.51 5.87
C TYR A 172 1.62 -15.13 6.11
N LEU A 173 1.02 -14.51 5.06
CA LEU A 173 0.31 -13.24 5.17
C LEU A 173 -0.80 -13.32 6.22
N GLU A 174 -1.59 -14.39 6.23
CA GLU A 174 -2.68 -14.56 7.19
C GLU A 174 -2.16 -14.56 8.64
N ARG A 175 -1.21 -15.44 8.97
CA ARG A 175 -0.73 -15.55 10.35
C ARG A 175 0.13 -14.36 10.80
N ARG A 176 0.93 -13.79 9.90
CA ARG A 176 1.92 -12.77 10.26
C ARG A 176 1.37 -11.35 10.21
N VAL A 177 0.34 -11.13 9.38
CA VAL A 177 -0.25 -9.81 9.15
C VAL A 177 -1.74 -9.81 9.51
N LEU A 178 -2.58 -10.59 8.81
CA LEU A 178 -4.03 -10.42 8.89
C LEU A 178 -4.59 -10.71 10.27
N ARG A 179 -4.16 -11.78 10.94
CA ARG A 179 -4.62 -12.11 12.30
C ARG A 179 -4.26 -11.02 13.31
N ARG A 180 -3.10 -10.38 13.14
CA ARG A 180 -2.66 -9.25 14.01
C ARG A 180 -3.47 -7.98 13.77
N LEU A 181 -4.07 -7.84 12.58
CA LEU A 181 -5.03 -6.80 12.25
C LEU A 181 -6.47 -7.13 12.71
N GLY A 182 -6.70 -8.31 13.27
CA GLY A 182 -8.05 -8.79 13.56
C GLY A 182 -8.85 -9.10 12.29
N LEU A 183 -8.16 -9.36 11.17
CA LEU A 183 -8.76 -9.78 9.90
C LEU A 183 -8.67 -11.30 9.77
N GLY A 184 -9.75 -11.91 9.25
CA GLY A 184 -9.75 -13.33 8.89
C GLY A 184 -9.05 -13.59 7.56
N SER A 185 -9.06 -14.87 7.16
CA SER A 185 -8.59 -15.31 5.84
C SER A 185 -9.31 -14.57 4.73
N GLN A 186 -8.57 -14.16 3.70
CA GLN A 186 -9.12 -13.47 2.56
C GLN A 186 -9.39 -14.44 1.40
N ARG A 187 -10.34 -14.08 0.54
CA ARG A 187 -10.53 -14.77 -0.73
C ARG A 187 -9.60 -14.18 -1.76
N TYR A 188 -8.96 -15.04 -2.54
CA TYR A 188 -8.04 -14.65 -3.60
C TYR A 188 -8.62 -15.04 -4.96
N LEU A 189 -8.38 -14.22 -5.96
CA LEU A 189 -8.53 -14.62 -7.35
C LEU A 189 -7.31 -15.48 -7.71
N THR A 190 -7.49 -16.81 -7.72
CA THR A 190 -6.43 -17.77 -8.02
C THR A 190 -6.46 -18.19 -9.48
N ASP A 191 -5.29 -18.52 -10.03
CA ASP A 191 -5.15 -19.12 -11.37
C ASP A 191 -5.22 -20.66 -11.32
N SER A 192 -5.05 -21.30 -12.48
CA SER A 192 -5.08 -22.76 -12.60
C SER A 192 -3.92 -23.47 -11.87
N ALA A 193 -2.83 -22.77 -11.59
CA ALA A 193 -1.69 -23.27 -10.80
C ALA A 193 -1.85 -23.00 -9.29
N GLY A 194 -2.96 -22.37 -8.87
CA GLY A 194 -3.24 -22.02 -7.48
C GLY A 194 -2.55 -20.74 -7.00
N ASN A 195 -1.89 -19.97 -7.88
CA ASN A 195 -1.25 -18.73 -7.50
C ASN A 195 -2.27 -17.61 -7.34
N PRO A 196 -2.29 -16.89 -6.20
CA PRO A 196 -3.20 -15.78 -5.97
C PRO A 196 -2.79 -14.55 -6.79
N LEU A 197 -3.75 -13.71 -7.16
CA LEU A 197 -3.48 -12.38 -7.67
C LEU A 197 -3.13 -11.44 -6.50
N LEU A 198 -1.88 -10.97 -6.42
CA LEU A 198 -1.45 -10.08 -5.35
C LEU A 198 -1.88 -8.63 -5.58
N ALA A 199 -2.07 -8.26 -6.83
CA ALA A 199 -2.29 -6.87 -7.24
C ALA A 199 -3.69 -6.33 -6.91
N ALA A 200 -4.67 -7.22 -6.69
CA ALA A 200 -6.07 -6.84 -6.45
C ALA A 200 -6.88 -8.05 -5.92
N GLY A 201 -8.19 -7.86 -5.73
CA GLY A 201 -9.13 -8.95 -5.53
C GLY A 201 -9.80 -8.99 -4.17
N TRP A 202 -9.31 -8.24 -3.18
CA TRP A 202 -9.92 -8.27 -1.85
C TRP A 202 -11.17 -7.41 -1.74
N VAL A 203 -12.06 -7.90 -0.88
CA VAL A 203 -13.28 -7.20 -0.46
C VAL A 203 -13.16 -6.93 1.03
N LEU A 204 -13.08 -5.67 1.41
CA LEU A 204 -13.02 -5.25 2.81
C LEU A 204 -14.07 -4.17 3.08
N SER A 205 -14.59 -4.14 4.30
CA SER A 205 -15.33 -2.99 4.77
C SER A 205 -14.38 -1.82 5.07
N ALA A 206 -14.93 -0.59 5.13
CA ALA A 206 -14.11 0.57 5.51
C ALA A 206 -13.47 0.36 6.88
N ARG A 207 -14.20 -0.24 7.82
CA ARG A 207 -13.70 -0.54 9.16
C ARG A 207 -12.56 -1.58 9.15
N GLN A 208 -12.68 -2.59 8.31
CA GLN A 208 -11.60 -3.59 8.13
C GLN A 208 -10.36 -2.96 7.48
N TRP A 209 -10.56 -2.12 6.45
CA TRP A 209 -9.43 -1.50 5.75
C TRP A 209 -8.73 -0.44 6.60
N ALA A 210 -9.47 0.27 7.47
CA ALA A 210 -8.92 1.24 8.43
C ALA A 210 -7.88 0.61 9.37
N LYS A 211 -7.97 -0.70 9.68
CA LYS A 211 -6.97 -1.41 10.49
C LYS A 211 -5.56 -1.30 9.93
N LEU A 212 -5.42 -1.32 8.60
CA LEU A 212 -4.13 -1.08 7.96
C LEU A 212 -3.64 0.36 8.19
N GLY A 213 -4.56 1.33 8.17
CA GLY A 213 -4.24 2.75 8.47
C GLY A 213 -3.81 2.95 9.93
N GLU A 214 -4.46 2.27 10.87
CA GLU A 214 -4.10 2.29 12.29
C GLU A 214 -2.68 1.73 12.52
N VAL A 215 -2.32 0.64 11.83
CA VAL A 215 -0.94 0.12 11.86
C VAL A 215 0.05 1.13 11.30
N ALA A 216 -0.30 1.83 10.22
CA ALA A 216 0.54 2.89 9.66
C ALA A 216 0.73 4.05 10.65
N LEU A 217 -0.33 4.50 11.34
CA LEU A 217 -0.23 5.51 12.41
C LEU A 217 0.66 5.05 13.56
N ASN A 218 0.57 3.78 13.94
CA ASN A 218 1.34 3.19 15.02
C ASN A 218 2.77 2.76 14.60
N GLY A 219 3.27 3.31 13.49
CA GLY A 219 4.62 3.04 13.00
C GLY A 219 4.86 1.58 12.65
N GLY A 220 3.83 0.84 12.25
CA GLY A 220 3.92 -0.57 11.87
C GLY A 220 3.53 -1.57 12.95
N ALA A 221 3.46 -1.15 14.23
CA ALA A 221 3.07 -2.05 15.32
C ALA A 221 1.60 -2.50 15.19
N PRO A 222 1.29 -3.76 15.55
CA PRO A 222 2.15 -4.80 16.12
C PRO A 222 2.81 -5.72 15.06
N ILE A 223 2.88 -5.32 13.79
CA ILE A 223 3.26 -6.21 12.68
C ILE A 223 4.76 -6.11 12.37
N VAL A 224 5.25 -4.88 12.22
CA VAL A 224 6.66 -4.57 11.92
C VAL A 224 7.16 -3.41 12.77
N SER A 225 8.46 -3.22 12.82
CA SER A 225 9.10 -2.09 13.48
C SER A 225 8.82 -0.76 12.76
N SER A 226 8.99 0.36 13.47
CA SER A 226 8.84 1.69 12.89
C SER A 226 9.87 1.98 11.79
N GLY A 227 11.07 1.42 11.90
CA GLY A 227 12.09 1.52 10.87
C GLY A 227 11.69 0.81 9.58
N SER A 228 11.06 -0.36 9.69
CA SER A 228 10.51 -1.09 8.54
C SER A 228 9.34 -0.34 7.92
N MET A 229 8.38 0.11 8.72
CA MET A 229 7.21 0.83 8.23
C MET A 229 7.59 2.14 7.52
N ALA A 230 8.58 2.88 8.05
CA ALA A 230 9.07 4.12 7.45
C ALA A 230 9.60 3.95 6.01
N GLN A 231 9.96 2.73 5.60
CA GLN A 231 10.36 2.45 4.22
C GLN A 231 9.21 2.66 3.23
N CYS A 232 7.95 2.48 3.66
CA CYS A 232 6.76 2.72 2.84
C CYS A 232 6.59 4.19 2.42
N TRP A 233 7.25 5.11 3.12
CA TRP A 233 7.13 6.56 2.88
C TRP A 233 8.25 7.15 2.05
N ARG A 234 9.32 6.40 1.76
CA ARG A 234 10.54 6.93 1.15
C ARG A 234 10.38 7.35 -0.31
N GLY A 235 9.47 6.70 -1.03
CA GLY A 235 9.44 6.79 -2.48
C GLY A 235 10.62 6.08 -3.13
N SER A 236 10.62 5.97 -4.44
CA SER A 236 11.73 5.42 -5.23
C SER A 236 12.33 6.48 -6.17
N ALA A 237 13.49 6.20 -6.75
CA ALA A 237 14.08 7.07 -7.76
C ALA A 237 13.15 7.24 -8.98
N ALA A 238 12.43 6.19 -9.36
CA ALA A 238 11.49 6.19 -10.47
C ALA A 238 10.18 6.94 -10.16
N ASN A 239 9.74 6.92 -8.89
CA ASN A 239 8.55 7.63 -8.44
C ASN A 239 8.67 7.99 -6.96
N ARG A 240 8.98 9.26 -6.67
CA ARG A 240 9.11 9.73 -5.28
C ARG A 240 7.80 9.75 -4.50
N ALA A 241 6.66 9.69 -5.17
CA ALA A 241 5.34 9.68 -4.55
C ALA A 241 4.83 8.27 -4.23
N PHE A 242 5.60 7.19 -4.54
CA PHE A 242 5.16 5.82 -4.29
C PHE A 242 6.30 4.94 -3.75
N SER A 243 6.01 4.14 -2.73
CA SER A 243 6.88 3.08 -2.22
C SER A 243 6.08 2.01 -1.51
N LEU A 244 6.44 0.73 -1.71
CA LEU A 244 5.93 -0.43 -0.97
C LEU A 244 4.40 -0.41 -0.75
N GLY A 245 3.65 -0.18 -1.85
CA GLY A 245 2.18 -0.22 -1.83
C GLY A 245 1.49 1.06 -1.37
N TRP A 246 2.23 2.10 -0.98
CA TRP A 246 1.69 3.36 -0.50
C TRP A 246 2.06 4.54 -1.38
N TRP A 247 1.11 5.46 -1.54
CA TRP A 247 1.32 6.79 -2.10
C TRP A 247 1.62 7.77 -0.98
N ASN A 248 2.47 8.75 -1.23
CA ASN A 248 2.87 9.75 -0.24
C ASN A 248 2.72 11.17 -0.78
N ASN A 249 2.69 12.13 0.15
CA ASN A 249 2.52 13.56 -0.14
C ASN A 249 3.80 14.39 0.11
N ARG A 250 4.98 13.75 0.16
CA ARG A 250 6.25 14.34 0.63
C ARG A 250 6.67 15.63 -0.07
N ASN A 251 6.26 15.84 -1.31
CA ASN A 251 6.59 17.03 -2.06
C ASN A 251 5.66 18.22 -1.79
N ALA A 252 4.66 18.07 -0.90
CA ALA A 252 3.82 19.19 -0.48
C ALA A 252 4.62 20.19 0.39
N PRO A 253 4.32 21.48 0.31
CA PRO A 253 3.26 22.11 -0.48
C PRO A 253 3.65 22.46 -1.93
N GLY A 254 4.89 22.25 -2.33
CA GLY A 254 5.44 22.73 -3.62
C GLY A 254 5.16 21.84 -4.83
N GLY A 255 4.61 20.63 -4.62
CA GLY A 255 4.39 19.67 -5.68
C GLY A 255 3.22 19.99 -6.62
N ARG A 256 3.09 19.19 -7.67
CA ARG A 256 1.95 19.24 -8.61
C ARG A 256 0.90 18.23 -8.19
N GLU A 257 -0.30 18.71 -7.90
CA GLU A 257 -1.46 17.85 -7.64
C GLU A 257 -1.85 17.08 -8.90
N PHE A 258 -2.22 15.82 -8.75
CA PHE A 258 -2.63 14.98 -9.87
C PHE A 258 -3.65 13.94 -9.43
N ASP A 259 -4.44 13.47 -10.38
CA ASP A 259 -5.30 12.31 -10.24
C ASP A 259 -4.48 11.06 -10.57
N ILE A 260 -4.27 10.20 -9.56
CA ILE A 260 -3.49 8.97 -9.72
C ILE A 260 -4.11 8.05 -10.77
N GLU A 261 -5.43 7.91 -10.79
CA GLU A 261 -6.09 7.02 -11.75
C GLU A 261 -5.90 7.53 -13.17
N ALA A 262 -6.07 8.83 -13.39
CA ALA A 262 -5.81 9.44 -14.69
C ALA A 262 -4.34 9.33 -15.12
N MET A 263 -3.41 9.46 -14.18
CA MET A 263 -1.96 9.33 -14.45
C MET A 263 -1.53 7.90 -14.79
N LEU A 264 -2.24 6.89 -14.29
CA LEU A 264 -1.93 5.48 -14.58
C LEU A 264 -2.52 5.00 -15.93
N VAL A 265 -3.45 5.72 -16.54
CA VAL A 265 -4.05 5.35 -17.85
C VAL A 265 -3.05 5.37 -18.99
N PRO A 266 -2.21 6.42 -19.18
CA PRO A 266 -1.22 6.43 -20.25
C PRO A 266 -0.16 5.35 -20.07
N LYS A 267 0.46 4.91 -21.19
CA LYS A 267 1.63 4.04 -21.12
C LYS A 267 2.71 4.67 -20.23
N TRP A 268 3.43 3.85 -19.49
CA TRP A 268 4.39 4.27 -18.46
C TRP A 268 5.38 5.37 -18.93
N HIS A 269 5.87 5.30 -20.18
CA HIS A 269 6.81 6.29 -20.75
C HIS A 269 6.18 7.66 -21.02
N ARG A 270 4.86 7.79 -20.92
CA ARG A 270 4.12 9.05 -21.01
C ARG A 270 3.69 9.57 -19.64
N GLN A 271 4.00 8.86 -18.57
CA GLN A 271 3.69 9.27 -17.22
C GLN A 271 4.80 10.15 -16.67
N SER A 272 4.45 11.17 -15.88
CA SER A 272 5.39 12.08 -15.23
C SER A 272 5.08 12.16 -13.74
N TRP A 273 5.93 11.53 -12.94
CA TRP A 273 5.79 11.47 -11.48
C TRP A 273 6.64 12.50 -10.73
N GLY A 274 7.44 13.29 -11.44
CA GLY A 274 8.28 14.33 -10.86
C GLY A 274 7.45 15.38 -10.12
N GLY A 275 7.74 15.61 -8.84
CA GLY A 275 7.03 16.57 -8.00
C GLY A 275 5.55 16.24 -7.75
N ALA A 276 5.12 15.00 -7.97
CA ALA A 276 3.74 14.58 -7.75
C ALA A 276 3.35 14.68 -6.27
N VAL A 277 2.14 15.21 -5.97
CA VAL A 277 1.54 15.26 -4.63
C VAL A 277 0.06 14.93 -4.70
N LEU A 278 -0.46 14.34 -3.64
CA LEU A 278 -1.90 14.06 -3.50
C LEU A 278 -2.69 15.36 -3.32
N CYS A 279 -2.19 16.24 -2.43
CA CYS A 279 -2.80 17.53 -2.14
C CYS A 279 -1.74 18.49 -1.57
N ARG A 280 -1.62 19.67 -2.16
CA ARG A 280 -0.67 20.71 -1.70
C ARG A 280 -1.01 21.28 -0.32
N ALA A 281 -2.29 21.29 0.04
CA ALA A 281 -2.78 21.80 1.31
C ALA A 281 -2.71 20.77 2.46
N ALA A 282 -2.62 19.47 2.14
CA ALA A 282 -2.49 18.43 3.14
C ALA A 282 -1.03 18.35 3.67
N PRO A 283 -0.84 17.90 4.92
CA PRO A 283 0.49 17.67 5.48
C PRO A 283 1.37 16.79 4.59
N SER A 284 2.67 17.08 4.55
CA SER A 284 3.63 16.35 3.71
C SER A 284 3.81 14.88 4.09
N GLU A 285 3.53 14.53 5.35
CA GLU A 285 3.56 13.15 5.86
C GLU A 285 2.27 12.36 5.54
N THR A 286 1.28 12.99 4.90
CA THR A 286 0.08 12.28 4.46
C THR A 286 0.44 11.14 3.53
N VAL A 287 -0.10 9.95 3.80
CA VAL A 287 0.05 8.77 2.96
C VAL A 287 -1.31 8.18 2.60
N ALA A 288 -1.36 7.47 1.48
CA ALA A 288 -2.58 6.86 1.01
C ALA A 288 -2.35 5.46 0.43
N CYS A 289 -3.27 4.56 0.73
CA CYS A 289 -3.41 3.29 0.04
C CYS A 289 -4.59 3.40 -0.93
N ILE A 290 -4.35 3.18 -2.22
CA ILE A 290 -5.26 3.56 -3.30
C ILE A 290 -5.66 2.36 -4.13
N GLY A 291 -6.96 2.21 -4.37
CA GLY A 291 -7.54 1.26 -5.30
C GLY A 291 -8.35 1.93 -6.39
N SER A 292 -8.41 1.29 -7.55
CA SER A 292 -9.17 1.75 -8.72
C SER A 292 -10.64 2.03 -8.38
N GLY A 293 -11.28 2.95 -9.12
CA GLY A 293 -12.64 3.39 -8.82
C GLY A 293 -12.70 4.28 -7.58
N TYR A 294 -11.59 4.96 -7.30
CA TYR A 294 -11.45 5.89 -6.17
C TYR A 294 -11.68 5.26 -4.80
N GLN A 295 -11.22 4.02 -4.59
CA GLN A 295 -11.11 3.43 -3.26
C GLN A 295 -9.90 4.06 -2.56
N ARG A 296 -10.09 4.61 -1.36
CA ARG A 296 -9.05 5.38 -0.65
C ARG A 296 -8.99 5.02 0.82
N LEU A 297 -7.77 4.82 1.29
CA LEU A 297 -7.39 4.86 2.69
C LEU A 297 -6.33 5.94 2.84
N TYR A 298 -6.63 7.00 3.59
CA TYR A 298 -5.67 8.06 3.92
C TYR A 298 -5.23 7.94 5.38
N VAL A 299 -3.97 8.27 5.61
CA VAL A 299 -3.39 8.36 6.95
C VAL A 299 -2.67 9.70 7.05
N ILE A 300 -3.02 10.50 8.06
CA ILE A 300 -2.39 11.80 8.34
C ILE A 300 -1.80 11.75 9.75
N PRO A 301 -0.50 11.42 9.88
CA PRO A 301 0.13 11.17 11.18
C PRO A 301 0.06 12.36 12.16
N SER A 302 0.33 13.58 11.71
CA SER A 302 0.27 14.78 12.56
C SER A 302 -1.12 15.06 13.12
N MET A 303 -2.18 14.55 12.48
CA MET A 303 -3.56 14.65 12.95
C MET A 303 -4.03 13.38 13.66
N ASN A 304 -3.19 12.35 13.76
CA ASN A 304 -3.53 11.00 14.24
C ASN A 304 -4.85 10.49 13.62
N LEU A 305 -4.97 10.68 12.30
CA LEU A 305 -6.23 10.53 11.54
C LEU A 305 -6.10 9.44 10.49
N VAL A 306 -7.07 8.53 10.48
CA VAL A 306 -7.30 7.56 9.42
C VAL A 306 -8.66 7.85 8.77
N VAL A 307 -8.70 7.92 7.45
CA VAL A 307 -9.95 8.07 6.71
C VAL A 307 -10.04 7.05 5.59
N VAL A 308 -11.15 6.34 5.53
CA VAL A 308 -11.47 5.41 4.45
C VAL A 308 -12.65 5.95 3.66
N ARG A 309 -12.53 5.92 2.35
CA ARG A 309 -13.60 6.20 1.41
C ARG A 309 -13.71 5.08 0.39
N ASN A 310 -14.88 4.49 0.21
CA ASN A 310 -15.22 3.61 -0.91
C ASN A 310 -16.22 4.28 -1.84
N GLY A 311 -16.16 3.97 -3.12
CA GLY A 311 -17.10 4.53 -4.10
C GLY A 311 -16.68 4.23 -5.54
N SER A 312 -17.43 4.76 -6.51
CA SER A 312 -17.25 4.50 -7.94
C SER A 312 -17.31 5.76 -8.80
N GLY A 313 -17.29 6.95 -8.20
CA GLY A 313 -17.51 8.20 -8.92
C GLY A 313 -16.30 8.69 -9.71
N ARG A 314 -16.52 9.05 -10.98
CA ARG A 314 -15.48 9.63 -11.85
C ARG A 314 -15.16 11.11 -11.57
N LYS A 315 -15.93 11.76 -10.70
CA LYS A 315 -15.77 13.19 -10.35
C LYS A 315 -15.02 13.40 -9.04
N PHE A 316 -14.45 12.34 -8.45
CA PHE A 316 -13.72 12.47 -7.20
C PHE A 316 -12.30 13.00 -7.46
N SER A 317 -11.86 13.91 -6.60
CA SER A 317 -10.50 14.45 -6.57
C SER A 317 -9.88 14.24 -5.21
N ASP A 318 -8.76 13.55 -5.15
CA ASP A 318 -7.95 13.36 -3.93
C ASP A 318 -7.58 14.72 -3.31
N ALA A 319 -7.16 15.68 -4.14
CA ALA A 319 -6.78 17.00 -3.68
C ALA A 319 -7.94 17.78 -3.07
N GLN A 320 -9.12 17.78 -3.71
CA GLN A 320 -10.30 18.45 -3.18
C GLN A 320 -10.78 17.81 -1.88
N PHE A 321 -10.79 16.48 -1.84
CA PHE A 321 -11.20 15.74 -0.65
C PHE A 321 -10.28 16.04 0.54
N LEU A 322 -8.97 15.99 0.33
CA LEU A 322 -7.98 16.26 1.37
C LEU A 322 -8.02 17.73 1.84
N ARG A 323 -8.24 18.73 0.96
CA ARG A 323 -8.46 20.13 1.38
C ARG A 323 -9.62 20.25 2.35
N LEU A 324 -10.78 19.68 2.00
CA LEU A 324 -11.94 19.70 2.88
C LEU A 324 -11.64 19.01 4.21
N LEU A 325 -10.95 17.86 4.17
CA LEU A 325 -10.61 17.07 5.35
C LEU A 325 -9.71 17.82 6.33
N VAL A 326 -8.75 18.61 5.81
CA VAL A 326 -7.83 19.42 6.64
C VAL A 326 -8.36 20.82 6.93
N GLY A 327 -9.59 21.15 6.51
CA GLY A 327 -10.23 22.43 6.81
C GLY A 327 -9.67 23.63 6.01
N ARG A 328 -9.24 23.40 4.77
CA ARG A 328 -8.67 24.43 3.90
C ARG A 328 -9.35 24.53 2.54
#